data_235c899aa0f1cb581a372bf0191a7a4c
#
_entry.id   235c899aa0f1cb581a372bf0191a7a4c
#
_cell.length_a   1.000
_cell.length_b   1.000
_cell.length_c   1.000
_cell.angle_alpha   90.00
_cell.angle_beta   90.00
_cell.angle_gamma   90.00
#
_symmetry.space_group_name_H-M   'P 1'
#
loop_
_entity.id
_entity.type
_entity.pdbx_description
1 polymer ?
#
loop_
_entity_poly.entity_id
_entity_poly.type
_entity_poly.pdbx_seq_one_letter_code
_entity_poly.pdbx_strand_id
1 'polypeptide(L)'
;MITKCKKPDVIIIGSGFAGLYMLYKLREINLEAIIIEKASGVGGTWYWNRYPGARCDIESIEYSYSFSEDLQQEWNWSNRYSDQSEILEYLNHVADKFDLRKHIVFNTTVKSATYKESSNEWEINTESSSYISKFCVMATGTLSSIKEPTFEGLEDFQGESYITGRWPHEKVDFTNKKVGIIGTGSSAVQSIPVIANEAKNLTVFQRSPNYSIPAKNRPLSNKEILNAKSNYSEIRNKAKYTRAGIGYNQFEERKILDFSKDYINTELNKRWDIGGQEIFTAGFTDVGIEPEANKIAADFVKSKIKEIVNDPITADLLSPKDSIGCKRLCADTNYFETFNKKNVELIDINSTPIKSITKKGLSTNKRDFDFDILIFATGFDAMTGALLSIDITGKNNKKLKDKWKDGPRSYLGISISDFPNLFTVTGPGSPSVLTNMIVAIEQHVEWIFDCIKFLYKSNKNNIEANVEFENSWMEHIEDIASNTLRYTCNSWYVGANVPGKKRVFMPYAGGFGNYREKCDEIASNSYNGFIIN
;
A
#
# COMPACT_ATOMS: atom_id res chain seq x y z
N MET A 1 -37.07 -0.34 14.86
CA MET A 1 -36.57 -1.24 15.93
C MET A 1 -35.17 -0.79 16.27
N ILE A 2 -34.92 -0.32 17.49
CA ILE A 2 -33.57 0.03 17.95
C ILE A 2 -32.86 -1.29 18.14
N THR A 3 -31.96 -1.64 17.19
CA THR A 3 -31.10 -2.81 17.30
C THR A 3 -30.23 -2.64 18.54
N LYS A 4 -30.23 -3.65 19.41
CA LYS A 4 -29.47 -3.66 20.66
C LYS A 4 -28.03 -3.24 20.38
N CYS A 5 -27.57 -2.13 21.00
CA CYS A 5 -26.19 -1.65 20.84
C CYS A 5 -25.23 -2.76 21.29
N LYS A 6 -24.36 -3.24 20.39
CA LYS A 6 -23.32 -4.21 20.74
C LYS A 6 -22.17 -3.47 21.39
N LYS A 7 -21.61 -4.05 22.45
CA LYS A 7 -20.53 -3.42 23.24
C LYS A 7 -19.34 -4.36 23.39
N PRO A 8 -18.58 -4.64 22.30
CA PRO A 8 -17.31 -5.35 22.40
C PRO A 8 -16.23 -4.48 23.06
N ASP A 9 -15.18 -5.08 23.60
CA ASP A 9 -14.03 -4.36 24.15
C ASP A 9 -13.29 -3.57 23.06
N VAL A 10 -13.14 -4.17 21.87
CA VAL A 10 -12.40 -3.61 20.74
C VAL A 10 -13.21 -3.71 19.45
N ILE A 11 -13.29 -2.59 18.74
CA ILE A 11 -13.78 -2.57 17.35
C ILE A 11 -12.59 -2.37 16.42
N ILE A 12 -12.49 -3.24 15.41
CA ILE A 12 -11.49 -3.19 14.35
C ILE A 12 -12.20 -2.81 13.05
N ILE A 13 -11.65 -1.86 12.30
CA ILE A 13 -12.26 -1.41 11.04
C ILE A 13 -11.40 -1.89 9.87
N GLY A 14 -11.95 -2.85 9.12
CA GLY A 14 -11.33 -3.50 7.96
C GLY A 14 -10.83 -4.92 8.23
N SER A 15 -11.09 -5.85 7.31
CA SER A 15 -10.74 -7.28 7.38
C SER A 15 -9.64 -7.70 6.40
N GLY A 16 -8.68 -6.81 6.13
CA GLY A 16 -7.42 -7.14 5.44
C GLY A 16 -6.42 -7.83 6.38
N PHE A 17 -5.16 -7.95 5.95
CA PHE A 17 -4.08 -8.51 6.77
C PHE A 17 -4.05 -7.92 8.19
N ALA A 18 -4.17 -6.61 8.34
CA ALA A 18 -4.11 -5.94 9.65
C ALA A 18 -5.25 -6.35 10.58
N GLY A 19 -6.49 -6.31 10.09
CA GLY A 19 -7.66 -6.60 10.91
C GLY A 19 -7.78 -8.06 11.32
N LEU A 20 -7.46 -8.99 10.40
CA LEU A 20 -7.47 -10.42 10.71
C LEU A 20 -6.43 -10.76 11.80
N TYR A 21 -5.23 -10.22 11.69
CA TYR A 21 -4.19 -10.48 12.70
C TYR A 21 -4.52 -9.82 14.04
N MET A 22 -5.03 -8.58 14.02
CA MET A 22 -5.45 -7.91 15.26
C MET A 22 -6.56 -8.68 16.00
N LEU A 23 -7.56 -9.17 15.26
CA LEU A 23 -8.61 -10.00 15.84
C LEU A 23 -8.06 -11.30 16.43
N TYR A 24 -7.15 -11.97 15.71
CA TYR A 24 -6.47 -13.16 16.21
C TYR A 24 -5.77 -12.90 17.54
N LYS A 25 -4.96 -11.83 17.61
CA LYS A 25 -4.20 -11.47 18.82
C LYS A 25 -5.10 -11.13 20.01
N LEU A 26 -6.15 -10.36 19.81
CA LEU A 26 -7.07 -9.97 20.91
C LEU A 26 -7.78 -11.18 21.54
N ARG A 27 -8.06 -12.21 20.76
CA ARG A 27 -8.66 -13.47 21.27
C ARG A 27 -7.71 -14.23 22.21
N GLU A 28 -6.39 -14.10 22.08
CA GLU A 28 -5.42 -14.72 22.99
C GLU A 28 -5.59 -14.28 24.45
N ILE A 29 -6.13 -13.07 24.68
CA ILE A 29 -6.37 -12.53 26.03
C ILE A 29 -7.87 -12.45 26.37
N ASN A 30 -8.72 -13.17 25.63
CA ASN A 30 -10.16 -13.27 25.85
C ASN A 30 -10.91 -11.90 25.81
N LEU A 31 -10.43 -10.91 25.05
CA LEU A 31 -11.17 -9.69 24.80
C LEU A 31 -12.23 -9.94 23.72
N GLU A 32 -13.43 -9.42 23.95
CA GLU A 32 -14.48 -9.43 22.93
C GLU A 32 -14.14 -8.40 21.85
N ALA A 33 -13.77 -8.87 20.67
CA ALA A 33 -13.42 -8.03 19.54
C ALA A 33 -14.24 -8.40 18.30
N ILE A 34 -14.64 -7.37 17.54
CA ILE A 34 -15.32 -7.54 16.25
C ILE A 34 -14.62 -6.72 15.17
N ILE A 35 -14.68 -7.24 13.95
CA ILE A 35 -14.30 -6.48 12.75
C ILE A 35 -15.57 -5.96 12.08
N ILE A 36 -15.56 -4.70 11.64
CA ILE A 36 -16.55 -4.14 10.73
C ILE A 36 -15.90 -3.99 9.35
N GLU A 37 -16.49 -4.64 8.34
CA GLU A 37 -15.96 -4.71 6.98
C GLU A 37 -17.01 -4.28 5.95
N LYS A 38 -16.63 -3.37 5.05
CA LYS A 38 -17.51 -2.88 3.98
C LYS A 38 -17.72 -3.90 2.86
N ALA A 39 -16.75 -4.79 2.65
CA ALA A 39 -16.83 -5.85 1.66
C ALA A 39 -17.71 -7.02 2.12
N SER A 40 -18.09 -7.90 1.20
CA SER A 40 -18.80 -9.15 1.50
C SER A 40 -17.85 -10.29 1.92
N GLY A 41 -16.54 -10.05 1.93
CA GLY A 41 -15.51 -11.04 2.28
C GLY A 41 -14.26 -10.39 2.84
N VAL A 42 -13.37 -11.22 3.36
CA VAL A 42 -12.05 -10.81 3.85
C VAL A 42 -11.10 -10.50 2.69
N GLY A 43 -9.99 -9.80 2.98
CA GLY A 43 -8.93 -9.62 2.00
C GLY A 43 -8.43 -8.19 1.83
N GLY A 44 -9.23 -7.17 2.20
CA GLY A 44 -8.83 -5.77 2.09
C GLY A 44 -8.37 -5.41 0.67
N THR A 45 -7.10 -5.03 0.52
CA THR A 45 -6.49 -4.70 -0.78
C THR A 45 -6.72 -5.80 -1.82
N TRP A 46 -6.60 -7.06 -1.45
CA TRP A 46 -6.72 -8.21 -2.35
C TRP A 46 -8.17 -8.62 -2.63
N TYR A 47 -9.12 -8.16 -1.86
CA TYR A 47 -10.54 -8.26 -2.17
C TYR A 47 -10.95 -7.27 -3.28
N TRP A 48 -10.41 -6.03 -3.24
CA TRP A 48 -10.84 -4.95 -4.13
C TRP A 48 -10.02 -4.82 -5.41
N ASN A 49 -8.70 -5.07 -5.36
CA ASN A 49 -7.77 -4.86 -6.47
C ASN A 49 -7.59 -6.15 -7.26
N ARG A 50 -8.60 -6.52 -8.03
CA ARG A 50 -8.61 -7.74 -8.86
C ARG A 50 -8.52 -7.48 -10.37
N TYR A 51 -7.96 -6.32 -10.73
CA TYR A 51 -7.69 -5.96 -12.11
C TYR A 51 -6.74 -6.97 -12.79
N PRO A 52 -6.80 -7.12 -14.13
CA PRO A 52 -5.95 -8.09 -14.85
C PRO A 52 -4.48 -7.92 -14.52
N GLY A 53 -3.81 -9.01 -14.16
CA GLY A 53 -2.38 -8.98 -13.82
C GLY A 53 -2.05 -8.49 -12.41
N ALA A 54 -3.04 -8.16 -11.57
CA ALA A 54 -2.84 -7.73 -10.18
C ALA A 54 -2.01 -8.74 -9.39
N ARG A 55 -0.90 -8.29 -8.83
CA ARG A 55 0.01 -9.13 -8.02
C ARG A 55 0.82 -8.32 -7.03
N CYS A 56 1.37 -8.99 -6.03
CA CYS A 56 2.31 -8.37 -5.12
C CYS A 56 3.64 -8.05 -5.83
N ASP A 57 4.30 -7.00 -5.38
CA ASP A 57 5.64 -6.58 -5.81
C ASP A 57 6.72 -6.95 -4.76
N ILE A 58 6.35 -7.74 -3.76
CA ILE A 58 7.22 -8.41 -2.79
C ILE A 58 7.14 -9.92 -3.04
N GLU A 59 8.25 -10.63 -2.91
CA GLU A 59 8.29 -12.08 -3.10
C GLU A 59 7.30 -12.79 -2.16
N SER A 60 6.60 -13.80 -2.68
CA SER A 60 5.51 -14.49 -1.96
C SER A 60 5.94 -15.05 -0.61
N ILE A 61 7.17 -15.57 -0.51
CA ILE A 61 7.76 -16.11 0.72
C ILE A 61 7.80 -15.04 1.83
N GLU A 62 8.04 -13.79 1.46
CA GLU A 62 8.11 -12.66 2.38
C GLU A 62 6.74 -12.03 2.65
N TYR A 63 5.80 -12.14 1.68
CA TYR A 63 4.49 -11.50 1.76
C TYR A 63 3.44 -12.42 2.37
N SER A 64 3.72 -12.92 3.57
CA SER A 64 2.84 -13.80 4.34
C SER A 64 3.06 -13.61 5.84
N TYR A 65 2.08 -14.02 6.64
CA TYR A 65 2.19 -13.95 8.10
C TYR A 65 3.30 -14.83 8.65
N SER A 66 3.89 -14.36 9.77
CA SER A 66 4.92 -15.07 10.52
C SER A 66 4.43 -15.61 11.87
N PHE A 67 3.25 -15.22 12.33
CA PHE A 67 2.76 -15.48 13.69
C PHE A 67 2.43 -16.96 13.99
N SER A 68 2.28 -17.79 12.99
CA SER A 68 1.95 -19.22 13.15
C SER A 68 2.87 -20.09 12.31
N GLU A 69 3.63 -20.95 12.99
CA GLU A 69 4.51 -21.92 12.31
C GLU A 69 3.71 -22.90 11.46
N ASP A 70 2.60 -23.44 11.99
CA ASP A 70 1.73 -24.35 11.24
C ASP A 70 1.23 -23.71 9.93
N LEU A 71 0.80 -22.45 9.98
CA LEU A 71 0.37 -21.72 8.80
C LEU A 71 1.50 -21.58 7.76
N GLN A 72 2.71 -21.25 8.21
CA GLN A 72 3.88 -21.13 7.34
C GLN A 72 4.27 -22.47 6.70
N GLN A 73 4.14 -23.57 7.44
CA GLN A 73 4.51 -24.90 6.96
C GLN A 73 3.46 -25.51 6.03
N GLU A 74 2.18 -25.27 6.23
CA GLU A 74 1.13 -25.85 5.39
C GLU A 74 0.93 -25.12 4.05
N TRP A 75 1.09 -23.78 4.01
CA TRP A 75 0.86 -23.01 2.80
C TRP A 75 2.03 -23.12 1.82
N ASN A 76 1.72 -23.35 0.54
CA ASN A 76 2.68 -23.40 -0.55
C ASN A 76 2.36 -22.33 -1.57
N TRP A 77 3.23 -21.34 -1.70
CA TRP A 77 3.12 -20.33 -2.75
C TRP A 77 3.46 -20.91 -4.11
N SER A 78 2.63 -20.62 -5.12
CA SER A 78 2.82 -21.16 -6.48
C SER A 78 3.93 -20.46 -7.26
N ASN A 79 4.04 -19.14 -7.08
CA ASN A 79 4.95 -18.28 -7.85
C ASN A 79 5.85 -17.43 -6.94
N ARG A 80 6.95 -16.96 -7.52
CA ARG A 80 7.86 -16.02 -6.86
C ARG A 80 7.12 -14.75 -6.41
N TYR A 81 6.24 -14.24 -7.28
CA TYR A 81 5.33 -13.13 -6.99
C TYR A 81 3.89 -13.62 -7.22
N SER A 82 3.18 -13.89 -6.17
CA SER A 82 1.80 -14.38 -6.24
C SER A 82 0.85 -13.33 -6.79
N ASP A 83 -0.12 -13.80 -7.54
CA ASP A 83 -1.21 -12.97 -8.03
C ASP A 83 -2.26 -12.69 -6.95
N GLN A 84 -3.19 -11.82 -7.29
CA GLN A 84 -4.28 -11.41 -6.42
C GLN A 84 -5.12 -12.57 -5.93
N SER A 85 -5.41 -13.54 -6.78
CA SER A 85 -6.30 -14.67 -6.45
C SER A 85 -5.68 -15.56 -5.39
N GLU A 86 -4.39 -15.91 -5.52
CA GLU A 86 -3.68 -16.74 -4.55
C GLU A 86 -3.53 -16.04 -3.19
N ILE A 87 -3.25 -14.71 -3.19
CA ILE A 87 -3.16 -13.96 -1.93
C ILE A 87 -4.53 -13.85 -1.26
N LEU A 88 -5.60 -13.68 -2.04
CA LEU A 88 -6.95 -13.68 -1.49
C LEU A 88 -7.35 -15.06 -0.93
N GLU A 89 -6.98 -16.15 -1.61
CA GLU A 89 -7.14 -17.53 -1.12
C GLU A 89 -6.40 -17.71 0.21
N TYR A 90 -5.16 -17.26 0.30
CA TYR A 90 -4.39 -17.30 1.54
C TYR A 90 -5.10 -16.59 2.70
N LEU A 91 -5.64 -15.37 2.48
CA LEU A 91 -6.37 -14.65 3.52
C LEU A 91 -7.69 -15.32 3.90
N ASN A 92 -8.39 -15.93 2.95
CA ASN A 92 -9.56 -16.75 3.24
C ASN A 92 -9.19 -17.96 4.08
N HIS A 93 -8.11 -18.67 3.71
CA HIS A 93 -7.58 -19.80 4.47
C HIS A 93 -7.24 -19.40 5.92
N VAL A 94 -6.56 -18.25 6.12
CA VAL A 94 -6.27 -17.72 7.46
C VAL A 94 -7.55 -17.45 8.26
N ALA A 95 -8.53 -16.80 7.63
CA ALA A 95 -9.79 -16.49 8.30
C ALA A 95 -10.56 -17.74 8.73
N ASP A 96 -10.51 -18.80 7.93
CA ASP A 96 -11.16 -20.07 8.18
C ASP A 96 -10.37 -20.92 9.21
N LYS A 97 -9.06 -21.07 9.02
CA LYS A 97 -8.17 -21.82 9.92
C LYS A 97 -8.27 -21.34 11.37
N PHE A 98 -8.33 -20.04 11.58
CA PHE A 98 -8.39 -19.45 12.92
C PHE A 98 -9.82 -19.10 13.36
N ASP A 99 -10.87 -19.53 12.62
CA ASP A 99 -12.28 -19.29 12.94
C ASP A 99 -12.59 -17.81 13.24
N LEU A 100 -12.11 -16.92 12.36
CA LEU A 100 -12.23 -15.46 12.54
C LEU A 100 -13.56 -14.92 12.01
N ARG A 101 -14.16 -15.55 10.99
CA ARG A 101 -15.34 -15.01 10.27
C ARG A 101 -16.53 -14.74 11.16
N LYS A 102 -16.76 -15.51 12.22
CA LYS A 102 -17.88 -15.33 13.15
C LYS A 102 -17.81 -14.01 13.94
N HIS A 103 -16.65 -13.37 13.96
CA HIS A 103 -16.42 -12.08 14.59
C HIS A 103 -16.34 -10.92 13.58
N ILE A 104 -16.72 -11.14 12.32
CA ILE A 104 -16.68 -10.12 11.25
C ILE A 104 -18.10 -9.76 10.84
N VAL A 105 -18.40 -8.47 10.84
CA VAL A 105 -19.66 -7.91 10.34
C VAL A 105 -19.40 -7.39 8.92
N PHE A 106 -19.74 -8.20 7.94
CA PHE A 106 -19.56 -7.88 6.52
C PHE A 106 -20.64 -6.94 5.98
N ASN A 107 -20.42 -6.42 4.76
CA ASN A 107 -21.34 -5.51 4.04
C ASN A 107 -21.75 -4.30 4.90
N THR A 108 -20.83 -3.81 5.73
CA THR A 108 -21.13 -2.77 6.72
C THR A 108 -20.07 -1.67 6.66
N THR A 109 -20.48 -0.49 6.21
CA THR A 109 -19.60 0.69 6.10
C THR A 109 -19.68 1.54 7.35
N VAL A 110 -18.55 1.79 7.99
CA VAL A 110 -18.45 2.76 9.10
C VAL A 110 -18.54 4.17 8.53
N LYS A 111 -19.45 4.97 9.07
CA LYS A 111 -19.67 6.39 8.69
C LYS A 111 -19.01 7.35 9.65
N SER A 112 -19.08 7.06 10.95
CA SER A 112 -18.45 7.90 11.98
C SER A 112 -17.91 7.09 13.13
N ALA A 113 -16.92 7.67 13.81
CA ALA A 113 -16.36 7.20 15.07
C ALA A 113 -16.21 8.39 16.01
N THR A 114 -16.95 8.41 17.11
CA THR A 114 -16.98 9.54 18.04
C THR A 114 -16.58 9.11 19.44
N TYR A 115 -15.56 9.74 19.99
CA TYR A 115 -15.13 9.50 21.38
C TYR A 115 -16.07 10.17 22.38
N LYS A 116 -16.55 9.43 23.35
CA LYS A 116 -17.41 9.89 24.44
C LYS A 116 -16.58 10.06 25.71
N GLU A 117 -16.22 11.28 26.03
CA GLU A 117 -15.36 11.59 27.18
C GLU A 117 -15.97 11.15 28.52
N SER A 118 -17.30 11.20 28.64
CA SER A 118 -17.98 10.82 29.87
C SER A 118 -17.88 9.33 30.23
N SER A 119 -17.69 8.45 29.21
CA SER A 119 -17.57 7.01 29.40
C SER A 119 -16.19 6.46 29.00
N ASN A 120 -15.31 7.27 28.41
CA ASN A 120 -14.04 6.86 27.80
C ASN A 120 -14.22 5.77 26.74
N GLU A 121 -15.24 5.90 25.88
CA GLU A 121 -15.60 4.91 24.87
C GLU A 121 -15.79 5.55 23.50
N TRP A 122 -15.61 4.74 22.47
CA TRP A 122 -15.89 5.08 21.08
C TRP A 122 -17.31 4.64 20.70
N GLU A 123 -18.11 5.56 20.17
CA GLU A 123 -19.36 5.27 19.48
C GLU A 123 -19.09 5.19 17.98
N ILE A 124 -19.27 4.00 17.40
CA ILE A 124 -19.03 3.72 15.98
C ILE A 124 -20.37 3.56 15.28
N ASN A 125 -20.67 4.45 14.33
CA ASN A 125 -21.92 4.43 13.59
C ASN A 125 -21.71 3.92 12.16
N THR A 126 -22.61 3.04 11.74
CA THR A 126 -22.73 2.52 10.37
C THR A 126 -24.04 3.02 9.75
N GLU A 127 -24.36 2.54 8.55
CA GLU A 127 -25.64 2.88 7.92
C GLU A 127 -26.86 2.32 8.67
N SER A 128 -26.70 1.21 9.40
CA SER A 128 -27.83 0.46 9.99
C SER A 128 -27.70 0.20 11.49
N SER A 129 -26.54 0.42 12.09
CA SER A 129 -26.25 0.00 13.46
C SER A 129 -25.27 0.97 14.13
N SER A 130 -25.32 0.97 15.47
CA SER A 130 -24.35 1.65 16.33
C SER A 130 -23.67 0.65 17.25
N TYR A 131 -22.39 0.86 17.52
CA TYR A 131 -21.56 0.03 18.39
C TYR A 131 -20.82 0.93 19.38
N ILE A 132 -20.56 0.41 20.57
CA ILE A 132 -19.75 1.09 21.59
C ILE A 132 -18.58 0.19 21.96
N SER A 133 -17.37 0.75 22.06
CA SER A 133 -16.19 0.00 22.48
C SER A 133 -15.19 0.88 23.23
N LYS A 134 -14.39 0.27 24.09
CA LYS A 134 -13.30 0.96 24.80
C LYS A 134 -12.17 1.34 23.84
N PHE A 135 -11.85 0.47 22.88
CA PHE A 135 -10.78 0.67 21.90
C PHE A 135 -11.30 0.61 20.47
N CYS A 136 -10.71 1.43 19.61
CA CYS A 136 -10.97 1.43 18.18
C CYS A 136 -9.64 1.28 17.40
N VAL A 137 -9.54 0.24 16.56
CA VAL A 137 -8.36 -0.04 15.74
C VAL A 137 -8.69 0.18 14.27
N MET A 138 -8.05 1.18 13.67
CA MET A 138 -8.19 1.51 12.26
C MET A 138 -7.26 0.63 11.42
N ALA A 139 -7.75 -0.52 10.98
CA ALA A 139 -7.09 -1.44 10.05
C ALA A 139 -7.52 -1.17 8.60
N THR A 140 -7.75 0.12 8.27
CA THR A 140 -8.41 0.58 7.04
C THR A 140 -7.55 0.49 5.78
N GLY A 141 -6.24 0.22 5.95
CA GLY A 141 -5.27 0.18 4.86
C GLY A 141 -4.89 1.57 4.33
N THR A 142 -3.74 1.64 3.67
CA THR A 142 -3.15 2.89 3.16
C THR A 142 -3.50 3.20 1.72
N LEU A 143 -4.00 2.21 0.95
CA LEU A 143 -4.40 2.30 -0.45
C LEU A 143 -5.83 1.78 -0.64
N SER A 144 -6.77 2.26 0.19
CA SER A 144 -8.16 1.78 0.21
C SER A 144 -9.19 2.85 -0.21
N SER A 145 -8.79 4.12 -0.27
CA SER A 145 -9.61 5.22 -0.77
C SER A 145 -9.29 5.47 -2.23
N ILE A 146 -10.21 5.09 -3.11
CA ILE A 146 -10.06 5.25 -4.56
C ILE A 146 -10.16 6.73 -4.90
N LYS A 147 -9.33 7.16 -5.84
CA LYS A 147 -9.48 8.46 -6.47
C LYS A 147 -10.47 8.33 -7.64
N GLU A 148 -11.69 8.79 -7.42
CA GLU A 148 -12.72 8.77 -8.47
C GLU A 148 -12.26 9.62 -9.67
N PRO A 149 -12.44 9.13 -10.90
CA PRO A 149 -12.13 9.91 -12.09
C PRO A 149 -13.09 11.09 -12.22
N THR A 150 -12.56 12.27 -12.51
CA THR A 150 -13.35 13.52 -12.65
C THR A 150 -13.16 14.09 -14.04
N PHE A 151 -13.59 13.35 -15.05
CA PHE A 151 -13.56 13.81 -16.44
C PHE A 151 -14.92 14.33 -16.85
N GLU A 152 -14.95 15.47 -17.55
CA GLU A 152 -16.17 16.00 -18.16
C GLU A 152 -16.77 14.98 -19.13
N GLY A 153 -18.08 14.74 -19.04
CA GLY A 153 -18.83 13.81 -19.89
C GLY A 153 -18.64 12.32 -19.55
N LEU A 154 -18.05 11.99 -18.41
CA LEU A 154 -17.83 10.58 -18.02
C LEU A 154 -19.15 9.80 -17.93
N GLU A 155 -20.22 10.45 -17.48
CA GLU A 155 -21.57 9.89 -17.35
C GLU A 155 -22.25 9.63 -18.70
N ASP A 156 -21.78 10.26 -19.77
CA ASP A 156 -22.33 10.08 -21.12
C ASP A 156 -21.77 8.85 -21.84
N PHE A 157 -20.68 8.28 -21.36
CA PHE A 157 -20.01 7.15 -22.02
C PHE A 157 -20.92 5.93 -22.10
N GLN A 158 -21.11 5.42 -23.32
CA GLN A 158 -22.01 4.29 -23.60
C GLN A 158 -21.30 2.92 -23.59
N GLY A 159 -19.98 2.90 -23.52
CA GLY A 159 -19.19 1.68 -23.33
C GLY A 159 -19.08 1.27 -21.87
N GLU A 160 -18.24 0.28 -21.61
CA GLU A 160 -17.96 -0.19 -20.26
C GLU A 160 -16.84 0.64 -19.61
N SER A 161 -17.00 1.03 -18.34
CA SER A 161 -15.97 1.75 -17.61
C SER A 161 -15.57 1.04 -16.32
N TYR A 162 -14.25 0.96 -16.05
CA TYR A 162 -13.70 0.27 -14.91
C TYR A 162 -12.66 1.11 -14.18
N ILE A 163 -12.60 0.97 -12.87
CA ILE A 163 -11.56 1.59 -12.02
C ILE A 163 -10.72 0.47 -11.40
N THR A 164 -9.39 0.53 -11.54
CA THR A 164 -8.51 -0.55 -11.06
C THR A 164 -8.66 -0.85 -9.57
N GLY A 165 -8.91 0.17 -8.73
CA GLY A 165 -9.13 0.00 -7.29
C GLY A 165 -10.50 -0.55 -6.88
N ARG A 166 -11.43 -0.72 -7.83
CA ARG A 166 -12.79 -1.26 -7.65
C ARG A 166 -13.18 -2.09 -8.87
N TRP A 167 -12.38 -3.11 -9.14
CA TRP A 167 -12.61 -4.00 -10.27
C TRP A 167 -13.78 -4.94 -10.00
N PRO A 168 -14.63 -5.26 -11.01
CA PRO A 168 -15.73 -6.20 -10.83
C PRO A 168 -15.24 -7.61 -10.44
N HIS A 169 -16.12 -8.38 -9.82
CA HIS A 169 -15.83 -9.77 -9.44
C HIS A 169 -15.98 -10.71 -10.64
N GLU A 170 -16.78 -10.35 -11.59
CA GLU A 170 -16.98 -11.04 -12.86
C GLU A 170 -15.77 -10.82 -13.78
N LYS A 171 -15.51 -11.79 -14.64
CA LYS A 171 -14.45 -11.67 -15.63
C LYS A 171 -14.85 -10.62 -16.70
N VAL A 172 -13.99 -9.63 -16.90
CA VAL A 172 -14.10 -8.68 -18.01
C VAL A 172 -13.49 -9.31 -19.26
N ASP A 173 -14.22 -9.30 -20.36
CA ASP A 173 -13.77 -9.83 -21.66
C ASP A 173 -13.27 -8.68 -22.56
N PHE A 174 -11.98 -8.72 -22.89
CA PHE A 174 -11.33 -7.76 -23.77
C PHE A 174 -11.25 -8.23 -25.23
N THR A 175 -11.71 -9.43 -25.54
CA THR A 175 -11.58 -10.04 -26.88
C THR A 175 -12.24 -9.16 -27.93
N ASN A 176 -11.45 -8.77 -28.97
CA ASN A 176 -11.88 -7.89 -30.05
C ASN A 176 -12.33 -6.47 -29.65
N LYS A 177 -12.10 -6.04 -28.42
CA LYS A 177 -12.48 -4.72 -27.91
C LYS A 177 -11.40 -3.67 -28.19
N LYS A 178 -11.83 -2.42 -28.41
CA LYS A 178 -10.99 -1.23 -28.36
C LYS A 178 -10.96 -0.72 -26.92
N VAL A 179 -9.79 -0.74 -26.30
CA VAL A 179 -9.63 -0.41 -24.89
C VAL A 179 -8.78 0.85 -24.72
N GLY A 180 -9.27 1.79 -23.92
CA GLY A 180 -8.51 2.94 -23.45
C GLY A 180 -8.14 2.76 -21.98
N ILE A 181 -6.88 2.98 -21.60
CA ILE A 181 -6.45 3.00 -20.19
C ILE A 181 -5.81 4.33 -19.84
N ILE A 182 -6.28 4.98 -18.77
CA ILE A 182 -5.78 6.28 -18.30
C ILE A 182 -4.95 6.08 -17.04
N GLY A 183 -3.63 6.33 -17.16
CA GLY A 183 -2.65 6.18 -16.10
C GLY A 183 -1.59 5.13 -16.37
N THR A 184 -0.41 5.31 -15.77
CA THR A 184 0.78 4.45 -15.91
C THR A 184 1.46 4.22 -14.55
N GLY A 185 0.67 4.17 -13.46
CA GLY A 185 1.13 3.71 -12.14
C GLY A 185 1.14 2.19 -12.04
N SER A 186 1.46 1.64 -10.87
CA SER A 186 1.64 0.18 -10.66
C SER A 186 0.47 -0.67 -11.19
N SER A 187 -0.78 -0.24 -10.98
CA SER A 187 -1.94 -0.99 -11.47
C SER A 187 -1.98 -1.07 -13.00
N ALA A 188 -1.66 0.04 -13.69
CA ALA A 188 -1.60 0.07 -15.14
C ALA A 188 -0.42 -0.73 -15.68
N VAL A 189 0.77 -0.61 -15.07
CA VAL A 189 1.97 -1.37 -15.43
C VAL A 189 1.67 -2.89 -15.42
N GLN A 190 0.88 -3.36 -14.47
CA GLN A 190 0.48 -4.76 -14.37
C GLN A 190 -0.66 -5.14 -15.33
N SER A 191 -1.63 -4.25 -15.58
CA SER A 191 -2.80 -4.54 -16.42
C SER A 191 -2.50 -4.47 -17.92
N ILE A 192 -1.69 -3.51 -18.34
CA ILE A 192 -1.41 -3.22 -19.76
C ILE A 192 -0.95 -4.46 -20.52
N PRO A 193 0.01 -5.27 -20.04
CA PRO A 193 0.46 -6.46 -20.76
C PRO A 193 -0.63 -7.51 -20.94
N VAL A 194 -1.49 -7.70 -19.93
CA VAL A 194 -2.57 -8.70 -19.97
C VAL A 194 -3.64 -8.26 -20.94
N ILE A 195 -4.09 -7.01 -20.84
CA ILE A 195 -5.14 -6.45 -21.72
C ILE A 195 -4.66 -6.41 -23.17
N ALA A 196 -3.41 -6.03 -23.42
CA ALA A 196 -2.84 -5.97 -24.77
C ALA A 196 -2.78 -7.34 -25.48
N ASN A 197 -2.78 -8.45 -24.74
CA ASN A 197 -2.82 -9.79 -25.31
C ASN A 197 -4.22 -10.18 -25.82
N GLU A 198 -5.29 -9.61 -25.28
CA GLU A 198 -6.67 -9.95 -25.58
C GLU A 198 -7.35 -8.89 -26.47
N ALA A 199 -7.05 -7.61 -26.22
CA ALA A 199 -7.71 -6.50 -26.87
C ALA A 199 -7.38 -6.39 -28.37
N LYS A 200 -8.36 -5.96 -29.17
CA LYS A 200 -8.13 -5.61 -30.58
C LYS A 200 -7.16 -4.43 -30.69
N ASN A 201 -7.38 -3.39 -29.89
CA ASN A 201 -6.50 -2.23 -29.77
C ASN A 201 -6.46 -1.79 -28.29
N LEU A 202 -5.29 -1.37 -27.83
CA LEU A 202 -5.10 -0.75 -26.52
C LEU A 202 -4.44 0.61 -26.70
N THR A 203 -5.10 1.67 -26.23
CA THR A 203 -4.51 3.01 -26.17
C THR A 203 -4.23 3.38 -24.72
N VAL A 204 -2.97 3.68 -24.42
CA VAL A 204 -2.48 4.04 -23.07
C VAL A 204 -2.31 5.55 -22.99
N PHE A 205 -3.01 6.20 -22.09
CA PHE A 205 -2.93 7.65 -21.84
C PHE A 205 -2.02 7.91 -20.64
N GLN A 206 -0.82 8.42 -20.90
CA GLN A 206 0.22 8.63 -19.93
C GLN A 206 0.40 10.10 -19.60
N ARG A 207 0.36 10.44 -18.30
CA ARG A 207 0.77 11.76 -17.80
C ARG A 207 2.26 11.80 -17.43
N SER A 208 2.72 10.80 -16.73
CA SER A 208 4.14 10.64 -16.35
C SER A 208 4.50 9.17 -16.29
N PRO A 209 5.62 8.77 -16.89
CA PRO A 209 6.11 7.40 -16.79
C PRO A 209 6.51 7.04 -15.36
N ASN A 210 6.59 5.75 -15.09
CA ASN A 210 7.11 5.24 -13.83
C ASN A 210 8.30 4.31 -14.09
N TYR A 211 9.26 4.26 -13.17
CA TYR A 211 10.31 3.25 -13.20
C TYR A 211 9.71 1.88 -12.94
N SER A 212 10.07 0.92 -13.79
CA SER A 212 9.69 -0.46 -13.65
C SER A 212 10.89 -1.37 -13.81
N ILE A 213 10.95 -2.43 -13.00
CA ILE A 213 11.99 -3.44 -13.00
C ILE A 213 11.33 -4.78 -13.35
N PRO A 214 11.90 -5.58 -14.25
CA PRO A 214 11.33 -6.90 -14.54
C PRO A 214 11.18 -7.73 -13.28
N ALA A 215 9.98 -8.25 -13.02
CA ALA A 215 9.74 -9.13 -11.88
C ALA A 215 10.46 -10.47 -12.05
N LYS A 216 10.71 -10.90 -13.30
CA LYS A 216 11.20 -12.25 -13.62
C LYS A 216 10.38 -13.30 -12.88
N ASN A 217 9.04 -13.10 -12.87
CA ASN A 217 8.14 -13.98 -12.19
C ASN A 217 8.13 -15.37 -12.83
N ARG A 218 8.07 -16.38 -11.98
CA ARG A 218 8.10 -17.78 -12.37
C ARG A 218 7.52 -18.67 -11.26
N PRO A 219 7.13 -19.90 -11.57
CA PRO A 219 6.80 -20.86 -10.53
C PRO A 219 7.98 -21.06 -9.56
N LEU A 220 7.65 -21.22 -8.28
CA LEU A 220 8.62 -21.63 -7.26
C LEU A 220 8.90 -23.12 -7.42
N SER A 221 10.17 -23.51 -7.39
CA SER A 221 10.55 -24.92 -7.36
C SER A 221 10.30 -25.52 -5.97
N ASN A 222 10.08 -26.82 -5.90
CA ASN A 222 9.97 -27.55 -4.63
C ASN A 222 11.18 -27.31 -3.72
N LYS A 223 12.39 -27.17 -4.30
CA LYS A 223 13.60 -26.89 -3.54
C LYS A 223 13.54 -25.52 -2.86
N GLU A 224 13.06 -24.49 -3.57
CA GLU A 224 12.91 -23.14 -3.01
C GLU A 224 11.86 -23.12 -1.89
N ILE A 225 10.71 -23.79 -2.11
CA ILE A 225 9.65 -23.91 -1.10
C ILE A 225 10.19 -24.59 0.16
N LEU A 226 10.82 -25.75 0.02
CA LEU A 226 11.39 -26.48 1.16
C LEU A 226 12.49 -25.71 1.86
N ASN A 227 13.37 -25.02 1.11
CA ASN A 227 14.41 -24.17 1.69
C ASN A 227 13.80 -23.00 2.47
N ALA A 228 12.78 -22.34 1.93
CA ALA A 228 12.10 -21.25 2.64
C ALA A 228 11.45 -21.77 3.95
N LYS A 229 10.71 -22.88 3.89
CA LYS A 229 10.06 -23.49 5.05
C LYS A 229 11.04 -23.87 6.15
N SER A 230 12.18 -24.45 5.77
CA SER A 230 13.24 -24.81 6.74
C SER A 230 13.91 -23.60 7.38
N ASN A 231 13.85 -22.42 6.76
CA ASN A 231 14.56 -21.23 7.19
C ASN A 231 13.63 -20.06 7.56
N TYR A 232 12.31 -20.25 7.63
CA TYR A 232 11.37 -19.16 7.92
C TYR A 232 11.72 -18.41 9.20
N SER A 233 12.08 -19.09 10.28
CA SER A 233 12.44 -18.44 11.53
C SER A 233 13.59 -17.44 11.35
N GLU A 234 14.64 -17.83 10.61
CA GLU A 234 15.77 -16.95 10.33
C GLU A 234 15.38 -15.79 9.39
N ILE A 235 14.67 -16.09 8.29
CA ILE A 235 14.20 -15.10 7.32
C ILE A 235 13.34 -14.03 8.02
N ARG A 236 12.35 -14.46 8.82
CA ARG A 236 11.44 -13.56 9.54
C ARG A 236 12.18 -12.71 10.59
N ASN A 237 13.11 -13.34 11.30
CA ASN A 237 13.90 -12.62 12.29
C ASN A 237 14.79 -11.54 11.61
N LYS A 238 15.44 -11.86 10.51
CA LYS A 238 16.21 -10.86 9.73
C LYS A 238 15.34 -9.73 9.24
N ALA A 239 14.16 -10.03 8.67
CA ALA A 239 13.24 -9.04 8.14
C ALA A 239 12.88 -7.94 9.16
N LYS A 240 12.79 -8.28 10.44
CA LYS A 240 12.46 -7.35 11.54
C LYS A 240 13.45 -6.19 11.69
N TYR A 241 14.71 -6.37 11.27
CA TYR A 241 15.78 -5.41 11.50
C TYR A 241 16.34 -4.80 10.22
N THR A 242 15.86 -5.21 9.05
CA THR A 242 16.30 -4.62 7.78
C THR A 242 15.54 -3.33 7.46
N ARG A 243 16.13 -2.51 6.60
CA ARG A 243 15.54 -1.23 6.18
C ARG A 243 14.17 -1.37 5.51
N ALA A 244 13.99 -2.42 4.71
CA ALA A 244 12.78 -2.65 3.92
C ALA A 244 11.85 -3.75 4.46
N GLY A 245 12.17 -4.36 5.61
CA GLY A 245 11.40 -5.49 6.13
C GLY A 245 11.53 -6.75 5.24
N ILE A 246 12.69 -6.95 4.62
CA ILE A 246 12.99 -8.08 3.73
C ILE A 246 14.11 -8.92 4.36
N GLY A 247 13.92 -10.22 4.51
CA GLY A 247 14.87 -11.14 5.15
C GLY A 247 15.47 -12.18 4.21
N TYR A 248 14.79 -12.48 3.08
CA TYR A 248 15.18 -13.56 2.18
C TYR A 248 16.36 -13.19 1.30
N ASN A 249 16.28 -12.05 0.60
CA ASN A 249 17.34 -11.54 -0.26
C ASN A 249 18.10 -10.43 0.45
N GLN A 250 19.25 -10.76 1.05
CA GLN A 250 20.09 -9.79 1.74
C GLN A 250 21.25 -9.34 0.85
N PHE A 251 21.53 -8.04 0.87
CA PHE A 251 22.66 -7.42 0.21
C PHE A 251 23.48 -6.67 1.24
N GLU A 252 24.82 -6.79 1.13
CA GLU A 252 25.73 -5.99 1.94
C GLU A 252 25.53 -4.50 1.63
N GLU A 253 25.44 -3.69 2.69
CA GLU A 253 25.29 -2.24 2.54
C GLU A 253 26.56 -1.59 2.04
N ARG A 254 26.49 -0.93 0.90
CA ARG A 254 27.60 -0.26 0.22
C ARG A 254 27.11 0.99 -0.50
N LYS A 255 28.02 1.93 -0.78
CA LYS A 255 27.74 3.04 -1.67
C LYS A 255 28.04 2.63 -3.11
N ILE A 256 27.11 2.90 -4.04
CA ILE A 256 27.35 2.62 -5.46
C ILE A 256 28.51 3.48 -6.01
N LEU A 257 28.71 4.67 -5.46
CA LEU A 257 29.78 5.60 -5.85
C LEU A 257 31.19 5.13 -5.48
N ASP A 258 31.33 4.14 -4.60
CA ASP A 258 32.65 3.59 -4.22
C ASP A 258 33.22 2.63 -5.27
N PHE A 259 32.43 2.27 -6.31
CA PHE A 259 32.81 1.28 -7.31
C PHE A 259 33.18 1.88 -8.67
N SER A 260 33.97 1.13 -9.44
CA SER A 260 34.25 1.47 -10.84
C SER A 260 32.98 1.34 -11.70
N LYS A 261 32.93 2.10 -12.81
CA LYS A 261 31.80 2.04 -13.76
C LYS A 261 31.56 0.62 -14.30
N ASP A 262 32.61 -0.15 -14.56
CA ASP A 262 32.50 -1.50 -15.06
C ASP A 262 31.87 -2.44 -14.03
N TYR A 263 32.28 -2.32 -12.76
CA TYR A 263 31.65 -3.07 -11.66
C TYR A 263 30.18 -2.72 -11.52
N ILE A 264 29.85 -1.42 -11.48
CA ILE A 264 28.47 -0.94 -11.35
C ILE A 264 27.61 -1.50 -12.49
N ASN A 265 28.08 -1.40 -13.73
CA ASN A 265 27.35 -1.91 -14.89
C ASN A 265 27.13 -3.43 -14.80
N THR A 266 28.14 -4.18 -14.40
CA THR A 266 28.05 -5.63 -14.21
C THR A 266 27.04 -5.98 -13.12
N GLU A 267 27.10 -5.31 -11.97
CA GLU A 267 26.19 -5.58 -10.84
C GLU A 267 24.73 -5.19 -11.15
N LEU A 268 24.50 -4.04 -11.81
CA LEU A 268 23.15 -3.63 -12.19
C LEU A 268 22.54 -4.55 -13.25
N ASN A 269 23.33 -5.04 -14.24
CA ASN A 269 22.87 -6.06 -15.19
C ASN A 269 22.50 -7.37 -14.46
N LYS A 270 23.35 -7.84 -13.56
CA LYS A 270 23.06 -9.04 -12.76
C LYS A 270 21.75 -8.91 -11.99
N ARG A 271 21.52 -7.75 -11.34
CA ARG A 271 20.28 -7.50 -10.58
C ARG A 271 19.06 -7.38 -11.48
N TRP A 272 19.21 -6.78 -12.65
CA TRP A 272 18.16 -6.72 -13.67
C TRP A 272 17.75 -8.12 -14.16
N ASP A 273 18.73 -9.01 -14.34
CA ASP A 273 18.48 -10.39 -14.76
C ASP A 273 17.86 -11.25 -13.67
N ILE A 274 18.23 -11.03 -12.40
CA ILE A 274 17.57 -11.64 -11.24
C ILE A 274 16.13 -11.16 -11.15
N GLY A 275 15.90 -9.88 -11.39
CA GLY A 275 14.60 -9.21 -11.31
C GLY A 275 14.11 -8.99 -9.90
N GLY A 276 13.04 -8.20 -9.79
CA GLY A 276 12.46 -7.77 -8.52
C GLY A 276 12.85 -6.34 -8.16
N GLN A 277 11.85 -5.53 -7.86
CA GLN A 277 12.08 -4.13 -7.52
C GLN A 277 12.80 -3.96 -6.19
N GLU A 278 12.60 -4.89 -5.26
CA GLU A 278 13.26 -4.94 -3.96
C GLU A 278 14.75 -5.30 -4.05
N ILE A 279 15.17 -5.97 -5.12
CA ILE A 279 16.55 -6.41 -5.36
C ILE A 279 17.36 -5.30 -6.05
N PHE A 280 16.73 -4.55 -6.96
CA PHE A 280 17.46 -3.67 -7.87
C PHE A 280 18.31 -2.62 -7.16
N THR A 281 17.78 -1.97 -6.12
CA THR A 281 18.51 -0.97 -5.32
C THR A 281 18.94 -1.47 -3.94
N ALA A 282 18.66 -2.73 -3.60
CA ALA A 282 18.99 -3.28 -2.29
C ALA A 282 20.49 -3.18 -1.98
N GLY A 283 20.83 -2.82 -0.75
CA GLY A 283 22.21 -2.66 -0.30
C GLY A 283 22.92 -1.39 -0.81
N PHE A 284 22.42 -0.69 -1.85
CA PHE A 284 22.98 0.60 -2.23
C PHE A 284 22.41 1.72 -1.35
N THR A 285 23.22 2.17 -0.38
CA THR A 285 22.78 3.12 0.67
C THR A 285 22.65 4.56 0.16
N ASP A 286 23.36 4.92 -0.90
CA ASP A 286 23.45 6.27 -1.47
C ASP A 286 22.44 6.55 -2.59
N VAL A 287 21.89 5.55 -3.25
CA VAL A 287 20.96 5.73 -4.39
C VAL A 287 19.71 6.55 -4.02
N GLY A 288 19.23 6.47 -2.80
CA GLY A 288 18.07 7.23 -2.33
C GLY A 288 18.40 8.64 -1.80
N ILE A 289 19.68 9.01 -1.72
CA ILE A 289 20.19 10.19 -1.02
C ILE A 289 21.04 11.05 -1.95
N GLU A 290 22.01 10.46 -2.64
CA GLU A 290 22.98 11.17 -3.48
C GLU A 290 22.47 11.27 -4.93
N PRO A 291 22.37 12.51 -5.48
CA PRO A 291 21.88 12.70 -6.87
C PRO A 291 22.71 11.96 -7.93
N GLU A 292 24.04 11.87 -7.76
CA GLU A 292 24.92 11.16 -8.70
C GLU A 292 24.69 9.66 -8.66
N ALA A 293 24.59 9.05 -7.48
CA ALA A 293 24.26 7.65 -7.28
C ALA A 293 22.89 7.30 -7.88
N ASN A 294 21.91 8.16 -7.63
CA ASN A 294 20.56 8.03 -8.18
C ASN A 294 20.56 8.08 -9.71
N LYS A 295 21.30 9.03 -10.27
CA LYS A 295 21.43 9.20 -11.72
C LYS A 295 22.02 7.95 -12.39
N ILE A 296 23.01 7.31 -11.81
CA ILE A 296 23.60 6.06 -12.32
C ILE A 296 22.52 4.97 -12.42
N ALA A 297 21.77 4.72 -11.36
CA ALA A 297 20.70 3.72 -11.35
C ALA A 297 19.56 4.08 -12.32
N ALA A 298 19.18 5.36 -12.36
CA ALA A 298 18.13 5.87 -13.26
C ALA A 298 18.54 5.73 -14.74
N ASP A 299 19.75 6.10 -15.11
CA ASP A 299 20.24 6.04 -16.47
C ASP A 299 20.39 4.59 -16.95
N PHE A 300 20.77 3.67 -16.05
CA PHE A 300 20.77 2.25 -16.34
C PHE A 300 19.37 1.76 -16.75
N VAL A 301 18.32 2.07 -15.95
CA VAL A 301 16.95 1.65 -16.30
C VAL A 301 16.49 2.27 -17.61
N LYS A 302 16.82 3.56 -17.86
CA LYS A 302 16.49 4.23 -19.13
C LYS A 302 17.20 3.56 -20.32
N SER A 303 18.45 3.10 -20.15
CA SER A 303 19.14 2.35 -21.20
C SER A 303 18.42 1.05 -21.51
N LYS A 304 17.95 0.34 -20.47
CA LYS A 304 17.16 -0.90 -20.65
C LYS A 304 15.82 -0.65 -21.35
N ILE A 305 15.14 0.45 -21.04
CA ILE A 305 13.91 0.83 -21.77
C ILE A 305 14.21 1.02 -23.26
N LYS A 306 15.30 1.72 -23.60
CA LYS A 306 15.73 1.96 -24.99
C LYS A 306 16.23 0.70 -25.72
N GLU A 307 16.75 -0.28 -24.98
CA GLU A 307 17.09 -1.60 -25.52
C GLU A 307 15.84 -2.44 -25.84
N ILE A 308 14.77 -2.33 -25.01
CA ILE A 308 13.56 -3.15 -25.10
C ILE A 308 12.56 -2.57 -26.10
N VAL A 309 12.34 -1.24 -26.08
CA VAL A 309 11.32 -0.58 -26.89
C VAL A 309 11.88 -0.16 -28.23
N ASN A 310 11.33 -0.71 -29.32
CA ASN A 310 11.85 -0.55 -30.67
C ASN A 310 11.71 0.88 -31.22
N ASP A 311 10.59 1.56 -30.90
CA ASP A 311 10.35 2.93 -31.35
C ASP A 311 11.03 3.94 -30.39
N PRO A 312 12.01 4.74 -30.87
CA PRO A 312 12.74 5.68 -30.01
C PRO A 312 11.85 6.73 -29.34
N ILE A 313 10.78 7.15 -30.01
CA ILE A 313 9.85 8.16 -29.48
C ILE A 313 9.09 7.56 -28.28
N THR A 314 8.57 6.37 -28.46
CA THR A 314 7.89 5.63 -27.38
C THR A 314 8.84 5.31 -26.23
N ALA A 315 10.09 4.90 -26.52
CA ALA A 315 11.10 4.66 -25.50
C ALA A 315 11.42 5.90 -24.66
N ASP A 316 11.52 7.07 -25.29
CA ASP A 316 11.74 8.34 -24.58
C ASP A 316 10.52 8.75 -23.76
N LEU A 317 9.29 8.54 -24.25
CA LEU A 317 8.05 8.78 -23.50
C LEU A 317 7.93 7.87 -22.28
N LEU A 318 8.38 6.62 -22.36
CA LEU A 318 8.38 5.66 -21.26
C LEU A 318 9.53 5.86 -20.27
N SER A 319 10.53 6.69 -20.62
CA SER A 319 11.68 6.98 -19.76
C SER A 319 11.36 8.05 -18.72
N PRO A 320 11.36 7.73 -17.38
CA PRO A 320 11.06 8.71 -16.35
C PRO A 320 12.11 9.82 -16.27
N LYS A 321 11.65 11.03 -15.95
CA LYS A 321 12.51 12.21 -15.75
C LYS A 321 12.85 12.47 -14.30
N ASP A 322 12.03 11.97 -13.39
CA ASP A 322 12.23 12.08 -11.94
C ASP A 322 13.37 11.15 -11.47
N SER A 323 13.82 11.34 -10.24
CA SER A 323 14.76 10.43 -9.57
C SER A 323 14.16 9.02 -9.42
N ILE A 324 14.98 7.98 -9.58
CA ILE A 324 14.54 6.61 -9.28
C ILE A 324 14.24 6.47 -7.79
N GLY A 325 13.10 5.84 -7.46
CA GLY A 325 12.60 5.77 -6.08
C GLY A 325 11.76 6.96 -5.64
N CYS A 326 11.59 7.99 -6.49
CA CYS A 326 10.65 9.10 -6.29
C CYS A 326 9.21 8.63 -6.06
N LYS A 327 8.81 7.63 -6.81
CA LYS A 327 7.60 6.81 -6.59
C LYS A 327 8.07 5.39 -6.31
N ARG A 328 7.17 4.54 -5.76
CA ARG A 328 7.46 3.12 -5.62
C ARG A 328 7.84 2.54 -6.98
N LEU A 329 8.98 1.85 -7.05
CA LEU A 329 9.36 1.09 -8.24
C LEU A 329 8.28 0.05 -8.53
N CYS A 330 7.92 -0.11 -9.79
CA CYS A 330 7.03 -1.17 -10.20
C CYS A 330 7.83 -2.45 -10.45
N ALA A 331 7.26 -3.60 -10.11
CA ALA A 331 7.69 -4.89 -10.62
C ALA A 331 6.76 -5.27 -11.77
N ASP A 332 7.30 -5.50 -12.96
CA ASP A 332 6.51 -5.75 -14.15
C ASP A 332 6.74 -7.13 -14.78
N THR A 333 5.79 -7.49 -15.62
CA THR A 333 5.88 -8.66 -16.49
C THR A 333 5.60 -8.22 -17.92
N ASN A 334 6.67 -8.01 -18.71
CA ASN A 334 6.62 -7.59 -20.11
C ASN A 334 5.96 -6.23 -20.35
N TYR A 335 6.08 -5.28 -19.42
CA TYR A 335 5.45 -3.94 -19.57
C TYR A 335 6.03 -3.19 -20.76
N PHE A 336 7.34 -3.05 -20.84
CA PHE A 336 8.00 -2.31 -21.90
C PHE A 336 7.89 -3.03 -23.26
N GLU A 337 8.02 -4.36 -23.30
CA GLU A 337 7.86 -5.19 -24.48
C GLU A 337 6.47 -5.06 -25.11
N THR A 338 5.46 -4.78 -24.28
CA THR A 338 4.08 -4.60 -24.73
C THR A 338 3.93 -3.43 -25.71
N PHE A 339 4.71 -2.37 -25.57
CA PHE A 339 4.67 -1.22 -26.48
C PHE A 339 5.28 -1.49 -27.87
N ASN A 340 5.90 -2.65 -28.09
CA ASN A 340 6.32 -3.12 -29.42
C ASN A 340 5.20 -3.80 -30.20
N LYS A 341 4.01 -4.03 -29.58
CA LYS A 341 2.88 -4.65 -30.25
C LYS A 341 2.16 -3.65 -31.15
N LYS A 342 1.74 -4.10 -32.35
CA LYS A 342 1.04 -3.27 -33.35
C LYS A 342 -0.33 -2.76 -32.88
N ASN A 343 -0.94 -3.43 -31.92
CA ASN A 343 -2.25 -3.07 -31.35
C ASN A 343 -2.15 -2.16 -30.12
N VAL A 344 -0.96 -1.70 -29.74
CA VAL A 344 -0.74 -0.84 -28.55
C VAL A 344 -0.25 0.53 -28.99
N GLU A 345 -0.90 1.57 -28.51
CA GLU A 345 -0.52 2.97 -28.75
C GLU A 345 -0.33 3.71 -27.42
N LEU A 346 0.74 4.51 -27.30
CA LEU A 346 1.01 5.38 -26.14
C LEU A 346 0.72 6.83 -26.50
N ILE A 347 -0.07 7.51 -25.68
CA ILE A 347 -0.43 8.93 -25.82
C ILE A 347 0.08 9.69 -24.59
N ASP A 348 0.95 10.67 -24.83
CA ASP A 348 1.34 11.63 -23.79
C ASP A 348 0.25 12.70 -23.64
N ILE A 349 -0.46 12.67 -22.51
CA ILE A 349 -1.53 13.65 -22.22
C ILE A 349 -1.01 15.02 -21.79
N ASN A 350 0.29 15.22 -21.62
CA ASN A 350 0.85 16.58 -21.43
C ASN A 350 0.88 17.33 -22.76
N SER A 351 1.23 16.65 -23.85
CA SER A 351 1.22 17.21 -25.20
C SER A 351 -0.12 17.05 -25.92
N THR A 352 -0.96 16.14 -25.46
CA THR A 352 -2.27 15.80 -26.03
C THR A 352 -3.31 15.67 -24.90
N PRO A 353 -3.67 16.82 -24.22
CA PRO A 353 -4.60 16.80 -23.10
C PRO A 353 -5.95 16.19 -23.43
N ILE A 354 -6.46 15.37 -22.50
CA ILE A 354 -7.84 14.89 -22.53
C ILE A 354 -8.75 16.09 -22.28
N LYS A 355 -9.71 16.32 -23.19
CA LYS A 355 -10.73 17.36 -23.03
C LYS A 355 -11.94 16.83 -22.28
N SER A 356 -12.49 15.73 -22.77
CA SER A 356 -13.70 15.12 -22.19
C SER A 356 -13.80 13.65 -22.55
N ILE A 357 -14.62 12.95 -21.82
CA ILE A 357 -15.16 11.65 -22.22
C ILE A 357 -16.38 11.93 -23.11
N THR A 358 -16.58 11.14 -24.14
CA THR A 358 -17.69 11.26 -25.09
C THR A 358 -18.56 10.00 -25.03
N LYS A 359 -19.71 10.03 -25.69
CA LYS A 359 -20.58 8.83 -25.78
C LYS A 359 -19.87 7.61 -26.34
N LYS A 360 -18.88 7.81 -27.21
CA LYS A 360 -18.17 6.71 -27.89
C LYS A 360 -16.75 6.45 -27.36
N GLY A 361 -16.24 7.29 -26.48
CA GLY A 361 -14.86 7.14 -26.01
C GLY A 361 -14.28 8.39 -25.36
N LEU A 362 -13.21 8.96 -25.92
CA LEU A 362 -12.44 10.05 -25.31
C LEU A 362 -12.03 11.06 -26.39
N SER A 363 -12.19 12.36 -26.09
CA SER A 363 -11.73 13.47 -26.92
C SER A 363 -10.47 14.11 -26.33
N THR A 364 -9.52 14.42 -27.20
CA THR A 364 -8.31 15.19 -26.87
C THR A 364 -8.27 16.49 -27.67
N ASN A 365 -7.25 17.30 -27.46
CA ASN A 365 -7.05 18.50 -28.27
C ASN A 365 -6.58 18.23 -29.70
N LYS A 366 -6.21 16.96 -30.03
CA LYS A 366 -5.71 16.59 -31.36
C LYS A 366 -6.68 15.69 -32.13
N ARG A 367 -7.34 14.75 -31.47
CA ARG A 367 -8.27 13.80 -32.10
C ARG A 367 -9.21 13.15 -31.08
N ASP A 368 -10.26 12.55 -31.62
CA ASP A 368 -11.17 11.70 -30.86
C ASP A 368 -10.75 10.23 -30.96
N PHE A 369 -11.10 9.48 -29.95
CA PHE A 369 -10.86 8.03 -29.83
C PHE A 369 -12.18 7.33 -29.53
N ASP A 370 -12.48 6.27 -30.27
CA ASP A 370 -13.60 5.38 -30.00
C ASP A 370 -13.14 4.17 -29.20
N PHE A 371 -13.79 3.91 -28.07
CA PHE A 371 -13.52 2.79 -27.17
C PHE A 371 -14.79 2.00 -26.86
N ASP A 372 -14.64 0.68 -26.74
CA ASP A 372 -15.65 -0.20 -26.14
C ASP A 372 -15.51 -0.20 -24.61
N ILE A 373 -14.26 -0.06 -24.11
CA ILE A 373 -13.94 -0.10 -22.69
C ILE A 373 -12.97 1.05 -22.33
N LEU A 374 -13.27 1.76 -21.24
CA LEU A 374 -12.39 2.73 -20.61
C LEU A 374 -11.97 2.26 -19.22
N ILE A 375 -10.65 2.27 -18.95
CA ILE A 375 -10.08 1.86 -17.67
C ILE A 375 -9.39 3.05 -17.02
N PHE A 376 -9.80 3.35 -15.78
CA PHE A 376 -9.22 4.41 -14.97
C PHE A 376 -8.24 3.81 -13.96
N ALA A 377 -6.95 3.92 -14.26
CA ALA A 377 -5.84 3.57 -13.36
C ALA A 377 -5.31 4.82 -12.63
N THR A 378 -6.24 5.64 -12.12
CA THR A 378 -5.99 6.98 -11.55
C THR A 378 -5.43 6.95 -10.12
N GLY A 379 -5.33 5.76 -9.52
CA GLY A 379 -4.72 5.53 -8.21
C GLY A 379 -5.63 5.87 -7.03
N PHE A 380 -5.02 6.18 -5.88
CA PHE A 380 -5.68 6.28 -4.57
C PHE A 380 -5.36 7.62 -3.91
N ASP A 381 -6.24 8.09 -3.02
CA ASP A 381 -5.89 9.02 -1.96
C ASP A 381 -5.13 8.26 -0.88
N ALA A 382 -3.83 8.11 -1.11
CA ALA A 382 -2.97 7.25 -0.31
C ALA A 382 -2.76 7.79 1.11
N MET A 383 -2.47 6.88 2.04
CA MET A 383 -2.12 7.11 3.44
C MET A 383 -3.26 7.63 4.31
N THR A 384 -3.93 8.71 3.91
CA THR A 384 -4.94 9.41 4.75
C THR A 384 -6.37 9.23 4.27
N GLY A 385 -6.58 8.95 2.97
CA GLY A 385 -7.93 8.97 2.38
C GLY A 385 -8.90 8.00 3.06
N ALA A 386 -8.46 6.80 3.42
CA ALA A 386 -9.30 5.82 4.10
C ALA A 386 -9.76 6.30 5.50
N LEU A 387 -8.86 6.91 6.28
CA LEU A 387 -9.17 7.47 7.60
C LEU A 387 -10.07 8.71 7.49
N LEU A 388 -9.77 9.60 6.55
CA LEU A 388 -10.54 10.84 6.35
C LEU A 388 -11.92 10.62 5.70
N SER A 389 -12.18 9.43 5.15
CA SER A 389 -13.51 9.05 4.66
C SER A 389 -14.49 8.71 5.78
N ILE A 390 -14.01 8.52 7.00
CA ILE A 390 -14.80 8.29 8.22
C ILE A 390 -14.82 9.60 9.00
N ASP A 391 -16.00 10.04 9.49
CA ASP A 391 -16.11 11.22 10.35
C ASP A 391 -15.64 10.89 11.78
N ILE A 392 -14.30 10.98 11.99
CA ILE A 392 -13.67 10.64 13.27
C ILE A 392 -13.59 11.89 14.13
N THR A 393 -14.20 11.81 15.32
CA THR A 393 -14.28 12.90 16.31
C THR A 393 -13.71 12.45 17.66
N GLY A 394 -12.65 13.10 18.11
CA GLY A 394 -11.96 12.86 19.37
C GLY A 394 -12.46 13.73 20.52
N LYS A 395 -11.58 14.00 21.49
CA LYS A 395 -11.84 14.87 22.64
C LYS A 395 -12.20 16.30 22.22
N ASN A 396 -13.01 16.97 23.03
CA ASN A 396 -13.45 18.35 22.79
C ASN A 396 -14.11 18.53 21.40
N ASN A 397 -14.77 17.50 20.88
CA ASN A 397 -15.36 17.47 19.53
C ASN A 397 -14.37 17.76 18.40
N LYS A 398 -13.08 17.52 18.61
CA LYS A 398 -12.04 17.74 17.61
C LYS A 398 -12.15 16.72 16.48
N LYS A 399 -12.37 17.17 15.26
CA LYS A 399 -12.43 16.29 14.10
C LYS A 399 -11.04 15.97 13.56
N LEU A 400 -10.80 14.71 13.19
CA LEU A 400 -9.53 14.29 12.61
C LEU A 400 -9.20 15.06 11.33
N LYS A 401 -10.19 15.30 10.49
CA LYS A 401 -10.00 16.05 9.24
C LYS A 401 -9.54 17.50 9.49
N ASP A 402 -9.99 18.13 10.60
CA ASP A 402 -9.59 19.50 10.94
C ASP A 402 -8.18 19.51 11.53
N LYS A 403 -7.83 18.51 12.34
CA LYS A 403 -6.47 18.32 12.86
C LYS A 403 -5.46 18.06 11.73
N TRP A 404 -5.87 17.33 10.70
CA TRP A 404 -5.01 16.95 9.57
C TRP A 404 -5.13 17.88 8.34
N LYS A 405 -5.78 19.03 8.46
CA LYS A 405 -5.93 19.98 7.34
C LYS A 405 -4.59 20.44 6.73
N ASP A 406 -3.56 20.55 7.57
CA ASP A 406 -2.20 20.95 7.19
C ASP A 406 -1.25 19.75 6.99
N GLY A 407 -1.79 18.53 6.91
CA GLY A 407 -1.08 17.27 6.77
C GLY A 407 -1.35 16.34 7.95
N PRO A 408 -1.16 15.03 7.78
CA PRO A 408 -1.37 14.07 8.85
C PRO A 408 -0.36 14.27 9.98
N ARG A 409 -0.82 14.08 11.21
CA ARG A 409 -0.02 14.12 12.42
C ARG A 409 -0.34 12.90 13.27
N SER A 410 0.67 12.24 13.75
CA SER A 410 0.54 11.05 14.59
C SER A 410 1.81 10.84 15.43
N TYR A 411 1.72 10.10 16.49
CA TYR A 411 2.87 9.56 17.19
C TYR A 411 3.11 8.12 16.75
N LEU A 412 4.28 7.83 16.23
CA LEU A 412 4.71 6.54 15.66
C LEU A 412 3.88 6.05 14.45
N GLY A 413 2.92 6.81 13.93
CA GLY A 413 1.94 6.29 12.98
C GLY A 413 0.94 5.30 13.58
N ILE A 414 0.88 5.23 14.91
CA ILE A 414 0.02 4.31 15.69
C ILE A 414 -1.07 5.06 16.44
N SER A 415 -0.77 6.21 17.03
CA SER A 415 -1.73 6.97 17.85
C SER A 415 -1.73 8.46 17.48
N ILE A 416 -2.78 9.15 17.85
CA ILE A 416 -3.01 10.56 17.51
C ILE A 416 -3.40 11.29 18.79
N SER A 417 -2.79 12.45 19.07
CA SER A 417 -3.18 13.26 20.25
C SER A 417 -4.61 13.79 20.10
N ASP A 418 -5.35 13.87 21.20
CA ASP A 418 -6.77 14.15 21.30
C ASP A 418 -7.72 13.01 20.84
N PHE A 419 -7.17 11.81 20.50
CA PHE A 419 -7.97 10.65 20.10
C PHE A 419 -7.62 9.44 20.97
N PRO A 420 -8.05 9.42 22.25
CA PRO A 420 -7.70 8.35 23.19
C PRO A 420 -8.21 6.99 22.70
N ASN A 421 -7.43 5.93 22.97
CA ASN A 421 -7.79 4.55 22.60
C ASN A 421 -8.08 4.30 21.11
N LEU A 422 -7.70 5.25 20.23
CA LEU A 422 -7.72 5.09 18.79
C LEU A 422 -6.33 4.72 18.32
N PHE A 423 -6.23 3.58 17.64
CA PHE A 423 -4.99 3.11 17.04
C PHE A 423 -5.11 3.01 15.52
N THR A 424 -4.03 3.31 14.81
CA THR A 424 -3.92 3.14 13.36
C THR A 424 -2.87 2.08 13.05
N VAL A 425 -3.18 1.13 12.18
CA VAL A 425 -2.21 0.15 11.71
C VAL A 425 -1.59 0.64 10.41
N THR A 426 -0.26 0.75 10.37
CA THR A 426 0.52 1.31 9.26
C THR A 426 0.09 2.72 8.86
N GLY A 427 -0.30 3.53 9.84
CA GLY A 427 -0.76 4.91 9.64
C GLY A 427 0.34 5.86 9.14
N PRO A 428 -0.04 7.09 8.75
CA PRO A 428 0.93 8.15 8.42
C PRO A 428 1.89 8.38 9.58
N GLY A 429 3.18 8.51 9.29
CA GLY A 429 4.23 8.61 10.31
C GLY A 429 4.91 7.29 10.66
N SER A 430 4.45 6.17 10.12
CA SER A 430 5.15 4.88 10.14
C SER A 430 5.87 4.59 8.82
N PRO A 431 6.74 3.57 8.74
CA PRO A 431 7.37 3.16 7.48
C PRO A 431 6.36 2.81 6.38
N SER A 432 5.25 2.18 6.75
CA SER A 432 4.13 1.88 5.87
C SER A 432 4.58 1.35 4.50
N VAL A 433 4.23 2.03 3.43
CA VAL A 433 4.49 1.65 2.03
C VAL A 433 5.98 1.66 1.61
N LEU A 434 6.89 2.07 2.47
CA LEU A 434 8.34 2.02 2.23
C LEU A 434 8.97 0.70 2.71
N THR A 435 8.17 -0.22 3.24
CA THR A 435 8.61 -1.53 3.74
C THR A 435 7.68 -2.64 3.27
N ASN A 436 8.03 -3.90 3.56
CA ASN A 436 7.12 -5.02 3.45
C ASN A 436 5.95 -4.79 4.41
N MET A 437 4.76 -4.63 3.83
CA MET A 437 3.56 -4.27 4.59
C MET A 437 3.19 -5.32 5.63
N ILE A 438 3.45 -6.61 5.39
CA ILE A 438 3.08 -7.67 6.33
C ILE A 438 3.92 -7.57 7.61
N VAL A 439 5.23 -7.38 7.48
CA VAL A 439 6.14 -7.23 8.61
C VAL A 439 5.80 -5.97 9.43
N ALA A 440 5.44 -4.87 8.75
CA ALA A 440 5.00 -3.65 9.42
C ALA A 440 3.64 -3.82 10.11
N ILE A 441 2.70 -4.54 9.49
CA ILE A 441 1.39 -4.86 10.08
C ILE A 441 1.57 -5.71 11.33
N GLU A 442 2.37 -6.76 11.28
CA GLU A 442 2.62 -7.62 12.44
C GLU A 442 3.23 -6.82 13.60
N GLN A 443 4.22 -5.98 13.33
CA GLN A 443 4.84 -5.14 14.36
C GLN A 443 3.83 -4.17 15.00
N HIS A 444 2.99 -3.48 14.21
CA HIS A 444 1.97 -2.58 14.76
C HIS A 444 0.91 -3.33 15.57
N VAL A 445 0.44 -4.46 15.06
CA VAL A 445 -0.57 -5.28 15.75
C VAL A 445 -0.04 -5.81 17.07
N GLU A 446 1.20 -6.32 17.09
CA GLU A 446 1.86 -6.79 18.31
C GLU A 446 2.03 -5.65 19.32
N TRP A 447 2.49 -4.49 18.88
CA TRP A 447 2.65 -3.32 19.73
C TRP A 447 1.33 -2.82 20.33
N ILE A 448 0.27 -2.72 19.50
CA ILE A 448 -1.08 -2.32 19.95
C ILE A 448 -1.65 -3.36 20.92
N PHE A 449 -1.48 -4.64 20.62
CA PHE A 449 -1.91 -5.73 21.50
C PHE A 449 -1.21 -5.65 22.87
N ASP A 450 0.09 -5.50 22.90
CA ASP A 450 0.85 -5.39 24.16
C ASP A 450 0.50 -4.12 24.94
N CYS A 451 0.22 -3.02 24.25
CA CYS A 451 -0.28 -1.79 24.84
C CYS A 451 -1.66 -2.00 25.50
N ILE A 452 -2.62 -2.61 24.83
CA ILE A 452 -3.95 -2.92 25.39
C ILE A 452 -3.80 -3.84 26.60
N LYS A 453 -2.97 -4.89 26.50
CA LYS A 453 -2.68 -5.81 27.59
C LYS A 453 -2.04 -5.10 28.79
N PHE A 454 -1.13 -4.16 28.56
CA PHE A 454 -0.54 -3.32 29.61
C PHE A 454 -1.59 -2.48 30.32
N LEU A 455 -2.49 -1.84 29.60
CA LEU A 455 -3.58 -1.03 30.19
C LEU A 455 -4.47 -1.87 31.11
N TYR A 456 -4.88 -3.06 30.65
CA TYR A 456 -5.69 -3.98 31.49
C TYR A 456 -4.94 -4.43 32.75
N LYS A 457 -3.65 -4.81 32.61
CA LYS A 457 -2.82 -5.24 33.76
C LYS A 457 -2.58 -4.12 34.77
N SER A 458 -2.46 -2.88 34.29
CA SER A 458 -2.20 -1.70 35.13
C SER A 458 -3.47 -1.02 35.64
N ASN A 459 -4.65 -1.60 35.36
CA ASN A 459 -5.96 -1.02 35.68
C ASN A 459 -6.11 0.41 35.16
N LYS A 460 -5.67 0.64 33.90
CA LYS A 460 -5.75 1.92 33.19
C LYS A 460 -6.90 1.89 32.18
N ASN A 461 -7.54 3.06 32.00
CA ASN A 461 -8.73 3.15 31.19
C ASN A 461 -8.46 3.68 29.76
N ASN A 462 -7.49 4.56 29.61
CA ASN A 462 -7.19 5.12 28.31
C ASN A 462 -5.70 5.42 28.12
N ILE A 463 -5.33 5.53 26.86
CA ILE A 463 -4.02 5.95 26.39
C ILE A 463 -4.21 6.87 25.19
N GLU A 464 -3.48 7.97 25.13
CA GLU A 464 -3.43 8.86 23.96
C GLU A 464 -2.02 9.40 23.77
N ALA A 465 -1.65 9.73 22.54
CA ALA A 465 -0.38 10.37 22.26
C ALA A 465 -0.30 11.74 22.95
N ASN A 466 0.82 12.03 23.61
CA ASN A 466 1.10 13.38 24.08
C ASN A 466 1.42 14.28 22.87
N VAL A 467 0.84 15.49 22.85
CA VAL A 467 0.97 16.41 21.71
C VAL A 467 2.41 16.86 21.45
N GLU A 468 3.22 17.02 22.49
CA GLU A 468 4.64 17.41 22.35
C GLU A 468 5.45 16.29 21.69
N PHE A 469 5.21 15.03 22.09
CA PHE A 469 5.85 13.87 21.48
C PHE A 469 5.35 13.62 20.05
N GLU A 470 4.05 13.82 19.78
CA GLU A 470 3.51 13.80 18.42
C GLU A 470 4.22 14.85 17.54
N ASN A 471 4.42 16.08 18.05
CA ASN A 471 5.12 17.13 17.33
C ASN A 471 6.57 16.76 17.04
N SER A 472 7.30 16.35 18.07
CA SER A 472 8.71 15.94 17.92
C SER A 472 8.88 14.76 16.97
N TRP A 473 7.92 13.83 16.96
CA TRP A 473 7.93 12.71 16.01
C TRP A 473 7.73 13.20 14.57
N MET A 474 6.80 14.14 14.33
CA MET A 474 6.58 14.71 13.00
C MET A 474 7.76 15.52 12.51
N GLU A 475 8.45 16.27 13.39
CA GLU A 475 9.70 16.97 13.10
C GLU A 475 10.81 15.99 12.72
N HIS A 476 10.94 14.89 13.46
CA HIS A 476 11.90 13.82 13.16
C HIS A 476 11.66 13.17 11.80
N ILE A 477 10.39 12.94 11.42
CA ILE A 477 10.03 12.43 10.09
C ILE A 477 10.45 13.39 8.99
N GLU A 478 10.17 14.68 9.17
CA GLU A 478 10.52 15.73 8.22
C GLU A 478 12.03 15.84 8.03
N ASP A 479 12.77 15.79 9.13
CA ASP A 479 14.23 15.85 9.16
C ASP A 479 14.85 14.68 8.38
N ILE A 480 14.39 13.45 8.63
CA ILE A 480 14.86 12.28 7.89
C ILE A 480 14.46 12.35 6.43
N ALA A 481 13.23 12.76 6.13
CA ALA A 481 12.72 12.80 4.76
C ALA A 481 13.45 13.85 3.92
N SER A 482 13.76 15.02 4.50
CA SER A 482 14.46 16.13 3.83
C SER A 482 15.85 15.72 3.33
N ASN A 483 16.47 14.73 3.94
CA ASN A 483 17.75 14.15 3.53
C ASN A 483 17.62 13.09 2.42
N THR A 484 16.42 12.89 1.85
CA THR A 484 16.18 11.92 0.78
C THR A 484 15.73 12.60 -0.51
N LEU A 485 16.09 12.03 -1.65
CA LEU A 485 15.62 12.52 -2.96
C LEU A 485 14.10 12.36 -3.14
N ARG A 486 13.44 11.54 -2.32
CA ARG A 486 11.97 11.38 -2.31
C ARG A 486 11.23 12.62 -1.84
N TYR A 487 11.84 13.41 -0.98
CA TYR A 487 11.23 14.59 -0.38
C TYR A 487 10.86 15.67 -1.43
N THR A 488 11.72 15.87 -2.42
CA THR A 488 11.51 16.87 -3.47
C THR A 488 10.59 16.41 -4.60
N CYS A 489 10.14 15.17 -4.56
CA CYS A 489 9.39 14.54 -5.63
C CYS A 489 7.90 14.92 -5.63
N ASN A 490 7.32 15.07 -6.82
CA ASN A 490 5.87 15.15 -7.01
C ASN A 490 5.24 13.75 -6.94
N SER A 491 5.18 13.17 -5.75
CA SER A 491 4.68 11.82 -5.53
C SER A 491 3.50 11.76 -4.56
N TRP A 492 2.81 10.64 -4.53
CA TRP A 492 1.77 10.37 -3.56
C TRP A 492 2.31 10.22 -2.12
N TYR A 493 3.61 10.01 -1.93
CA TYR A 493 4.27 10.05 -0.62
C TYR A 493 4.14 11.41 0.07
N VAL A 494 4.08 12.48 -0.72
CA VAL A 494 3.86 13.85 -0.25
C VAL A 494 2.44 14.36 -0.51
N GLY A 495 1.50 13.49 -0.91
CA GLY A 495 0.13 13.89 -1.22
C GLY A 495 -0.05 14.65 -2.55
N ALA A 496 0.99 14.73 -3.40
CA ALA A 496 0.95 15.52 -4.64
C ALA A 496 0.01 14.98 -5.73
N ASN A 497 -0.51 13.76 -5.56
CA ASN A 497 -1.46 13.14 -6.48
C ASN A 497 -2.92 13.54 -6.22
N VAL A 498 -3.22 14.23 -5.11
CA VAL A 498 -4.56 14.72 -4.76
C VAL A 498 -4.57 16.24 -4.86
N PRO A 499 -5.39 16.84 -5.75
CA PRO A 499 -5.51 18.30 -5.88
C PRO A 499 -5.92 18.95 -4.55
N GLY A 500 -5.25 20.04 -4.18
CA GLY A 500 -5.52 20.80 -2.96
C GLY A 500 -5.02 20.18 -1.66
N LYS A 501 -4.50 18.96 -1.67
CA LYS A 501 -3.89 18.34 -0.49
C LYS A 501 -2.56 19.01 -0.15
N LYS A 502 -2.37 19.33 1.14
CA LYS A 502 -1.10 19.87 1.63
C LYS A 502 0.03 18.87 1.37
N ARG A 503 1.17 19.37 0.91
CA ARG A 503 2.36 18.54 0.65
C ARG A 503 3.13 18.35 1.93
N VAL A 504 3.07 17.11 2.46
CA VAL A 504 3.80 16.65 3.65
C VAL A 504 4.28 15.25 3.37
N PHE A 505 5.53 14.96 3.67
CA PHE A 505 6.05 13.59 3.53
C PHE A 505 5.41 12.70 4.59
N MET A 506 4.60 11.73 4.17
CA MET A 506 3.72 10.99 5.06
C MET A 506 4.33 9.71 5.67
N PRO A 507 5.16 8.91 4.95
CA PRO A 507 5.77 7.73 5.55
C PRO A 507 7.06 8.06 6.30
N TYR A 508 7.48 7.20 7.23
CA TYR A 508 8.78 7.29 7.90
C TYR A 508 9.88 6.71 6.99
N ALA A 509 10.89 7.50 6.62
CA ALA A 509 11.95 7.13 5.69
C ALA A 509 13.22 6.57 6.36
N GLY A 510 13.28 6.51 7.69
CA GLY A 510 14.46 6.11 8.46
C GLY A 510 14.76 4.59 8.47
N GLY A 511 13.93 3.78 7.79
CA GLY A 511 14.07 2.33 7.73
C GLY A 511 13.25 1.61 8.80
N PHE A 512 12.82 0.39 8.45
CA PHE A 512 11.90 -0.37 9.32
C PHE A 512 12.58 -0.85 10.61
N GLY A 513 13.82 -1.34 10.54
CA GLY A 513 14.55 -1.78 11.74
C GLY A 513 14.67 -0.69 12.79
N ASN A 514 15.15 0.50 12.41
CA ASN A 514 15.27 1.65 13.29
C ASN A 514 13.91 2.10 13.88
N TYR A 515 12.86 2.06 13.06
CA TYR A 515 11.51 2.35 13.51
C TYR A 515 11.02 1.35 14.56
N ARG A 516 11.25 0.05 14.34
CA ARG A 516 10.90 -1.02 15.27
C ARG A 516 11.61 -0.83 16.60
N GLU A 517 12.93 -0.63 16.59
CA GLU A 517 13.72 -0.39 17.79
C GLU A 517 13.18 0.81 18.60
N LYS A 518 12.79 1.89 17.90
CA LYS A 518 12.19 3.06 18.56
C LYS A 518 10.84 2.74 19.21
N CYS A 519 9.99 1.97 18.53
CA CYS A 519 8.71 1.52 19.10
C CYS A 519 8.91 0.61 20.31
N ASP A 520 9.87 -0.31 20.23
CA ASP A 520 10.20 -1.25 21.31
C ASP A 520 10.79 -0.51 22.54
N GLU A 521 11.66 0.49 22.32
CA GLU A 521 12.16 1.38 23.38
C GLU A 521 11.02 2.10 24.12
N ILE A 522 10.08 2.69 23.38
CA ILE A 522 8.95 3.41 23.95
C ILE A 522 8.05 2.48 24.75
N ALA A 523 7.74 1.30 24.23
CA ALA A 523 6.93 0.31 24.94
C ALA A 523 7.62 -0.18 26.23
N SER A 524 8.93 -0.47 26.19
CA SER A 524 9.70 -0.92 27.35
C SER A 524 9.79 0.15 28.44
N ASN A 525 9.76 1.43 28.07
CA ASN A 525 9.73 2.57 28.98
C ASN A 525 8.29 2.97 29.37
N SER A 526 7.40 1.99 29.59
CA SER A 526 6.02 2.20 30.01
C SER A 526 5.23 3.14 29.11
N TYR A 527 5.45 3.03 27.81
CA TYR A 527 4.82 3.85 26.75
C TYR A 527 5.14 5.34 26.92
N ASN A 528 6.41 5.68 27.08
CA ASN A 528 6.87 7.07 27.15
C ASN A 528 6.38 7.87 25.94
N GLY A 529 5.91 9.10 26.19
CA GLY A 529 5.29 9.93 25.16
C GLY A 529 3.78 9.75 25.01
N PHE A 530 3.19 8.90 25.86
CA PHE A 530 1.74 8.76 25.96
C PHE A 530 1.21 9.28 27.29
N ILE A 531 -0.02 9.78 27.29
CA ILE A 531 -0.81 10.10 28.48
C ILE A 531 -1.65 8.86 28.78
N ILE A 532 -1.48 8.29 29.99
CA ILE A 532 -2.13 7.05 30.41
C ILE A 532 -2.90 7.30 31.71
N ASN A 533 -4.24 7.07 31.69
CA ASN A 533 -5.14 7.31 32.85
C ASN A 533 -5.95 6.07 33.23
#